data_a0cf41c14924af6d7832eff1ad59d0bd
#
_entry.id   a0cf41c14924af6d7832eff1ad59d0bd
#
_cell.length_a   1.000
_cell.length_b   1.000
_cell.length_c   1.000
_cell.angle_alpha   90.00
_cell.angle_beta   90.00
_cell.angle_gamma   90.00
#
_symmetry.space_group_name_H-M   'P 1'
#
loop_
_entity.id
_entity.type
_entity.pdbx_description
1 polymer ?
#
loop_
_entity_poly.entity_id
_entity_poly.type
_entity_poly.pdbx_seq_one_letter_code
_entity_poly.pdbx_strand_id
1 'polypeptide(L)'
;MKETNDGYIMLLDAVYFGGKKIGNIAEDGVDWGGDNAEYIKLYAAQVRNSPVKKIRKKAASNVLKFNLIELLPENCVAVMGGKVTEDGWEAPAESVTLEDTVRIISGTGQTVEIAKASLEGMVRGKLGGDDPLHIECELEVLTSGDDSAPFKIVETKPFIEANPTELTFKKAGETKVADISASGAFSMSAAPAGFTAEAKGGRVLITAANNTGAQRTGKITFQLKADSSKKVDVNLTQQG
;
A
#
# COMPACT_ATOMS: atom_id res chain seq x y z
N MET A 1 10.19 -20.25 -13.12
CA MET A 1 9.34 -20.29 -14.33
C MET A 1 8.23 -19.28 -14.05
N LYS A 2 8.08 -18.23 -14.86
CA LYS A 2 6.91 -17.34 -14.73
C LYS A 2 5.71 -18.20 -15.11
N GLU A 3 4.80 -18.41 -14.18
CA GLU A 3 3.51 -18.98 -14.56
C GLU A 3 2.87 -18.02 -15.56
N THR A 4 2.47 -18.57 -16.68
CA THR A 4 1.75 -17.82 -17.71
C THR A 4 0.44 -17.36 -17.08
N ASN A 5 0.15 -16.06 -17.16
CA ASN A 5 -1.12 -15.50 -16.73
C ASN A 5 -2.26 -16.23 -17.45
N ASP A 6 -2.96 -17.09 -16.73
CA ASP A 6 -4.10 -17.87 -17.24
C ASP A 6 -5.44 -17.13 -17.09
N GLY A 7 -5.39 -15.87 -16.68
CA GLY A 7 -6.57 -15.01 -16.45
C GLY A 7 -7.16 -15.10 -15.03
N TYR A 8 -6.64 -15.97 -14.17
CA TYR A 8 -7.04 -16.02 -12.77
C TYR A 8 -6.16 -15.08 -11.94
N ILE A 9 -6.78 -14.18 -11.19
CA ILE A 9 -6.10 -13.26 -10.27
C ILE A 9 -6.29 -13.80 -8.87
N MET A 10 -5.20 -14.26 -8.27
CA MET A 10 -5.21 -14.93 -6.97
C MET A 10 -3.97 -14.51 -6.17
N LEU A 11 -4.02 -14.74 -4.87
CA LEU A 11 -2.93 -14.47 -3.93
C LEU A 11 -2.59 -12.96 -3.87
N LEU A 12 -2.78 -12.39 -2.71
CA LEU A 12 -2.45 -10.99 -2.46
C LEU A 12 -0.97 -10.89 -2.06
N ASP A 13 -0.18 -10.13 -2.83
CA ASP A 13 1.21 -9.83 -2.49
C ASP A 13 1.35 -8.53 -1.71
N ALA A 14 0.68 -7.47 -2.18
CA ALA A 14 0.77 -6.18 -1.54
C ALA A 14 -0.38 -5.24 -1.96
N VAL A 15 -0.73 -4.32 -1.06
CA VAL A 15 -1.57 -3.16 -1.34
C VAL A 15 -0.75 -1.90 -1.07
N TYR A 16 -0.84 -0.95 -2.00
CA TYR A 16 -0.22 0.36 -1.91
C TYR A 16 -1.28 1.44 -1.97
N PHE A 17 -1.13 2.43 -1.12
CA PHE A 17 -1.93 3.65 -1.12
C PHE A 17 -1.00 4.86 -1.14
N GLY A 18 -1.20 5.78 -2.09
CA GLY A 18 -0.31 6.93 -2.28
C GLY A 18 1.16 6.55 -2.55
N GLY A 19 1.39 5.42 -3.24
CA GLY A 19 2.72 4.90 -3.52
C GLY A 19 3.42 4.21 -2.34
N LYS A 20 2.80 4.14 -1.15
CA LYS A 20 3.34 3.46 0.03
C LYS A 20 2.65 2.12 0.25
N LYS A 21 3.41 1.07 0.57
CA LYS A 21 2.86 -0.19 1.02
C LYS A 21 2.22 0.00 2.39
N ILE A 22 0.97 -0.48 2.56
CA ILE A 22 0.18 -0.24 3.77
C ILE A 22 0.31 -1.33 4.86
N GLY A 23 1.31 -2.19 4.77
CA GLY A 23 1.54 -3.26 5.75
C GLY A 23 0.88 -4.59 5.37
N ASN A 24 0.80 -5.50 6.34
CA ASN A 24 0.24 -6.83 6.14
C ASN A 24 -1.28 -6.83 6.33
N ILE A 25 -1.97 -7.47 5.39
CA ILE A 25 -3.42 -7.63 5.37
C ILE A 25 -3.76 -9.03 5.91
N ALA A 26 -4.91 -9.16 6.54
CA ALA A 26 -5.41 -10.43 7.06
C ALA A 26 -5.56 -11.49 5.95
N GLU A 27 -5.64 -12.76 6.34
CA GLU A 27 -5.66 -13.91 5.42
C GLU A 27 -6.84 -13.92 4.45
N ASP A 28 -7.96 -13.29 4.82
CA ASP A 28 -9.14 -13.09 3.97
C ASP A 28 -8.89 -12.15 2.78
N GLY A 29 -7.78 -11.40 2.81
CA GLY A 29 -7.33 -10.58 1.68
C GLY A 29 -8.14 -9.31 1.48
N VAL A 30 -8.39 -8.96 0.20
CA VAL A 30 -9.17 -7.79 -0.20
C VAL A 30 -10.46 -8.25 -0.86
N ASP A 31 -11.58 -7.91 -0.24
CA ASP A 31 -12.92 -8.15 -0.79
C ASP A 31 -13.30 -7.00 -1.73
N TRP A 32 -13.72 -7.34 -2.95
CA TRP A 32 -14.13 -6.36 -3.96
C TRP A 32 -15.64 -6.42 -4.15
N GLY A 33 -16.34 -5.44 -3.65
CA GLY A 33 -17.78 -5.28 -3.68
C GLY A 33 -18.23 -3.94 -4.24
N GLY A 34 -19.34 -3.44 -3.70
CA GLY A 34 -19.97 -2.18 -4.06
C GLY A 34 -21.42 -2.33 -4.44
N ASP A 35 -22.07 -1.22 -4.71
CA ASP A 35 -23.49 -1.16 -5.07
C ASP A 35 -23.70 -1.34 -6.56
N ASN A 36 -24.79 -2.03 -6.92
CA ASN A 36 -25.26 -2.07 -8.29
C ASN A 36 -25.87 -0.73 -8.71
N ALA A 37 -25.82 -0.45 -10.02
CA ALA A 37 -26.46 0.74 -10.57
C ALA A 37 -27.99 0.73 -10.35
N GLU A 38 -28.51 1.85 -9.86
CA GLU A 38 -29.96 2.05 -9.69
C GLU A 38 -30.59 2.66 -10.95
N TYR A 39 -31.80 2.20 -11.25
CA TYR A 39 -32.54 2.65 -12.43
C TYR A 39 -33.98 3.01 -12.11
N ILE A 40 -34.45 4.10 -12.70
CA ILE A 40 -35.90 4.40 -12.81
C ILE A 40 -36.40 3.74 -14.07
N LYS A 41 -37.46 2.94 -13.97
CA LYS A 41 -38.13 2.28 -15.09
C LYS A 41 -39.48 2.95 -15.33
N LEU A 42 -39.68 3.47 -16.53
CA LEU A 42 -40.95 4.06 -16.94
C LEU A 42 -41.77 3.02 -17.72
N TYR A 43 -43.01 2.88 -17.35
CA TYR A 43 -43.96 1.96 -17.98
C TYR A 43 -45.07 2.77 -18.67
N ALA A 44 -45.52 2.33 -19.82
CA ALA A 44 -46.71 2.89 -20.50
C ALA A 44 -47.89 1.94 -20.36
N ALA A 45 -49.07 2.48 -20.21
CA ALA A 45 -50.29 1.67 -20.06
C ALA A 45 -50.55 0.73 -21.26
N GLN A 46 -50.05 1.11 -22.44
CA GLN A 46 -50.17 0.33 -23.67
C GLN A 46 -49.13 -0.80 -23.77
N VAL A 47 -48.04 -0.76 -22.96
CA VAL A 47 -46.93 -1.75 -22.98
C VAL A 47 -46.85 -2.41 -21.61
N ARG A 48 -47.50 -3.57 -21.48
CA ARG A 48 -47.70 -4.21 -20.17
C ARG A 48 -46.53 -5.11 -19.71
N ASN A 49 -45.69 -5.57 -20.64
CA ASN A 49 -44.72 -6.63 -20.35
C ASN A 49 -43.28 -6.14 -20.15
N SER A 50 -43.00 -4.86 -20.43
CA SER A 50 -41.64 -4.31 -20.28
C SER A 50 -41.66 -2.80 -20.05
N PRO A 51 -40.63 -2.23 -19.40
CA PRO A 51 -40.51 -0.79 -19.31
C PRO A 51 -40.21 -0.16 -20.67
N VAL A 52 -40.85 0.95 -20.99
CA VAL A 52 -40.61 1.70 -22.23
C VAL A 52 -39.35 2.53 -22.18
N LYS A 53 -38.84 2.85 -20.96
CA LYS A 53 -37.58 3.58 -20.76
C LYS A 53 -36.95 3.18 -19.45
N LYS A 54 -35.62 3.05 -19.47
CA LYS A 54 -34.77 2.80 -18.29
C LYS A 54 -33.77 3.96 -18.16
N ILE A 55 -33.81 4.70 -17.07
CA ILE A 55 -32.94 5.85 -16.79
C ILE A 55 -32.09 5.49 -15.59
N ARG A 56 -30.77 5.61 -15.73
CA ARG A 56 -29.86 5.38 -14.61
C ARG A 56 -29.99 6.53 -13.59
N LYS A 57 -30.37 6.19 -12.36
CA LYS A 57 -30.50 7.11 -11.22
C LYS A 57 -29.16 7.24 -10.46
N LYS A 58 -28.49 6.10 -10.20
CA LYS A 58 -27.22 6.02 -9.51
C LYS A 58 -26.27 5.12 -10.31
N ALA A 59 -25.02 5.49 -10.44
CA ALA A 59 -24.00 4.61 -11.03
C ALA A 59 -23.69 3.46 -10.06
N ALA A 60 -23.15 2.36 -10.57
CA ALA A 60 -22.55 1.34 -9.72
C ALA A 60 -21.33 1.92 -9.02
N SER A 61 -21.06 1.50 -7.80
CA SER A 61 -19.81 1.81 -7.08
C SER A 61 -18.90 0.59 -7.03
N ASN A 62 -17.62 0.83 -6.80
CA ASN A 62 -16.65 -0.21 -6.49
C ASN A 62 -16.06 0.12 -5.13
N VAL A 63 -16.22 -0.78 -4.18
CA VAL A 63 -15.74 -0.64 -2.81
C VAL A 63 -14.92 -1.86 -2.45
N LEU A 64 -13.70 -1.63 -1.98
CA LEU A 64 -12.80 -2.68 -1.53
C LEU A 64 -12.72 -2.63 -0.02
N LYS A 65 -12.78 -3.81 0.62
CA LYS A 65 -12.67 -3.94 2.08
C LYS A 65 -11.55 -4.90 2.43
N PHE A 66 -10.80 -4.57 3.46
CA PHE A 66 -9.73 -5.42 3.96
C PHE A 66 -9.38 -5.05 5.41
N ASN A 67 -8.75 -5.99 6.11
CA ASN A 67 -8.29 -5.81 7.48
C ASN A 67 -6.76 -5.70 7.52
N LEU A 68 -6.24 -4.54 7.93
CA LEU A 68 -4.82 -4.34 8.16
C LEU A 68 -4.46 -4.84 9.55
N ILE A 69 -3.59 -5.85 9.65
CA ILE A 69 -3.21 -6.50 10.91
C ILE A 69 -1.85 -6.05 11.46
N GLU A 70 -1.06 -5.36 10.67
CA GLU A 70 0.25 -4.84 11.07
C GLU A 70 0.13 -3.37 11.50
N LEU A 71 -0.13 -3.15 12.80
CA LEU A 71 -0.40 -1.83 13.39
C LEU A 71 0.88 -1.07 13.74
N LEU A 72 1.80 -0.94 12.80
CA LEU A 72 2.96 -0.05 12.96
C LEU A 72 2.54 1.41 12.81
N PRO A 73 3.18 2.36 13.52
CA PRO A 73 2.83 3.77 13.46
C PRO A 73 2.72 4.33 12.04
N GLU A 74 3.64 3.97 11.16
CA GLU A 74 3.66 4.39 9.76
C GLU A 74 2.47 3.84 8.96
N ASN A 75 2.09 2.57 9.23
CA ASN A 75 0.94 1.93 8.61
C ASN A 75 -0.37 2.57 9.09
N CYS A 76 -0.47 2.87 10.40
CA CYS A 76 -1.62 3.58 10.94
C CYS A 76 -1.80 4.96 10.31
N VAL A 77 -0.70 5.72 10.15
CA VAL A 77 -0.73 7.01 9.44
C VAL A 77 -1.17 6.85 7.99
N ALA A 78 -0.71 5.79 7.31
CA ALA A 78 -1.03 5.56 5.90
C ALA A 78 -2.51 5.28 5.64
N VAL A 79 -3.24 4.73 6.61
CA VAL A 79 -4.66 4.31 6.44
C VAL A 79 -5.66 5.11 7.28
N MET A 80 -5.22 5.79 8.33
CA MET A 80 -6.09 6.57 9.24
C MET A 80 -5.63 8.01 9.41
N GLY A 81 -4.48 8.40 8.85
CA GLY A 81 -3.89 9.71 9.13
C GLY A 81 -3.30 9.81 10.54
N GLY A 82 -3.26 11.01 11.10
CA GLY A 82 -2.59 11.27 12.37
C GLY A 82 -1.09 11.49 12.20
N LYS A 83 -0.30 11.22 13.24
CA LYS A 83 1.15 11.45 13.22
C LYS A 83 1.93 10.36 13.96
N VAL A 84 3.15 10.10 13.50
CA VAL A 84 4.13 9.29 14.23
C VAL A 84 4.81 10.18 15.27
N THR A 85 4.92 9.70 16.50
CA THR A 85 5.63 10.34 17.60
C THR A 85 6.78 9.46 18.07
N GLU A 86 7.58 9.94 19.05
CA GLU A 86 8.65 9.11 19.66
C GLU A 86 8.07 7.88 20.38
N ASP A 87 6.86 7.97 20.91
CA ASP A 87 6.20 6.92 21.69
C ASP A 87 5.30 6.00 20.84
N GLY A 88 5.06 6.33 19.57
CA GLY A 88 4.21 5.54 18.70
C GLY A 88 3.37 6.35 17.70
N TRP A 89 2.10 6.04 17.57
CA TRP A 89 1.16 6.73 16.70
C TRP A 89 0.07 7.43 17.49
N GLU A 90 -0.19 8.70 17.15
CA GLU A 90 -1.32 9.47 17.66
C GLU A 90 -2.40 9.61 16.58
N ALA A 91 -3.62 9.20 16.92
CA ALA A 91 -4.77 9.31 16.06
C ALA A 91 -5.10 10.80 15.76
N PRO A 92 -5.68 11.13 14.60
CA PRO A 92 -6.23 12.45 14.36
C PRO A 92 -7.41 12.71 15.28
N ALA A 93 -7.67 13.99 15.61
CA ALA A 93 -8.78 14.40 16.48
C ALA A 93 -10.17 14.07 15.89
N GLU A 94 -10.27 14.05 14.57
CA GLU A 94 -11.46 13.69 13.80
C GLU A 94 -11.11 12.64 12.77
N SER A 95 -12.08 11.80 12.37
CA SER A 95 -11.89 10.84 11.28
C SER A 95 -11.46 11.56 10.01
N VAL A 96 -10.46 11.01 9.34
CA VAL A 96 -9.91 11.56 8.09
C VAL A 96 -10.21 10.60 6.97
N THR A 97 -10.80 11.10 5.89
CA THR A 97 -10.88 10.39 4.61
C THR A 97 -9.64 10.74 3.82
N LEU A 98 -8.84 9.76 3.48
CA LEU A 98 -7.63 9.92 2.67
C LEU A 98 -7.97 9.67 1.21
N GLU A 99 -7.43 10.47 0.29
CA GLU A 99 -7.63 10.28 -1.15
C GLU A 99 -6.29 10.18 -1.86
N ASP A 100 -6.07 9.09 -2.59
CA ASP A 100 -4.85 8.88 -3.39
C ASP A 100 -5.04 7.74 -4.40
N THR A 101 -3.98 7.42 -5.13
CA THR A 101 -3.87 6.27 -6.03
C THR A 101 -3.75 4.96 -5.26
N VAL A 102 -4.26 3.87 -5.83
CA VAL A 102 -4.12 2.53 -5.25
C VAL A 102 -3.50 1.57 -6.24
N ARG A 103 -2.63 0.69 -5.73
CA ARG A 103 -2.04 -0.39 -6.50
C ARG A 103 -2.12 -1.68 -5.68
N ILE A 104 -2.80 -2.68 -6.21
CA ILE A 104 -2.94 -4.01 -5.60
C ILE A 104 -2.18 -5.00 -6.47
N ILE A 105 -1.20 -5.67 -5.89
CA ILE A 105 -0.35 -6.63 -6.58
C ILE A 105 -0.77 -8.04 -6.19
N SER A 106 -1.06 -8.86 -7.19
CA SER A 106 -1.36 -10.28 -7.00
C SER A 106 -0.11 -11.14 -7.12
N GLY A 107 -0.07 -12.26 -6.40
CA GLY A 107 0.99 -13.26 -6.51
C GLY A 107 0.98 -14.01 -7.86
N THR A 108 -0.09 -13.91 -8.64
CA THR A 108 -0.21 -14.47 -9.99
C THR A 108 0.34 -13.55 -11.10
N GLY A 109 0.90 -12.39 -10.73
CA GLY A 109 1.62 -11.52 -11.66
C GLY A 109 0.76 -10.46 -12.33
N GLN A 110 -0.41 -10.13 -11.78
CA GLN A 110 -1.23 -9.01 -12.20
C GLN A 110 -1.20 -7.89 -11.16
N THR A 111 -1.39 -6.67 -11.62
CA THR A 111 -1.56 -5.49 -10.78
C THR A 111 -2.88 -4.81 -11.13
N VAL A 112 -3.68 -4.54 -10.12
CA VAL A 112 -4.83 -3.65 -10.24
C VAL A 112 -4.36 -2.24 -9.89
N GLU A 113 -4.50 -1.30 -10.82
CA GLU A 113 -4.20 0.10 -10.63
C GLU A 113 -5.50 0.91 -10.59
N ILE A 114 -5.73 1.65 -9.52
CA ILE A 114 -6.87 2.53 -9.30
C ILE A 114 -6.34 3.96 -9.34
N ALA A 115 -6.88 4.77 -10.25
CA ALA A 115 -6.39 6.13 -10.50
C ALA A 115 -6.66 7.07 -9.32
N LYS A 116 -7.80 6.91 -8.65
CA LYS A 116 -8.18 7.66 -7.46
C LYS A 116 -9.12 6.84 -6.60
N ALA A 117 -8.86 6.81 -5.31
CA ALA A 117 -9.75 6.19 -4.33
C ALA A 117 -9.76 6.99 -3.03
N SER A 118 -10.88 6.94 -2.31
CA SER A 118 -10.94 7.35 -0.91
C SER A 118 -10.68 6.15 -0.02
N LEU A 119 -9.96 6.35 1.07
CA LEU A 119 -9.66 5.33 2.06
C LEU A 119 -10.09 5.83 3.44
N GLU A 120 -10.87 5.02 4.13
CA GLU A 120 -11.24 5.20 5.52
C GLU A 120 -10.80 3.99 6.33
N GLY A 121 -10.15 4.22 7.46
CA GLY A 121 -9.69 3.18 8.38
C GLY A 121 -10.31 3.34 9.76
N MET A 122 -10.65 2.22 10.40
CA MET A 122 -11.21 2.21 11.73
C MET A 122 -10.67 1.04 12.55
N VAL A 123 -10.16 1.31 13.76
CA VAL A 123 -9.66 0.25 14.65
C VAL A 123 -10.80 -0.65 15.11
N ARG A 124 -10.60 -1.94 14.99
CA ARG A 124 -11.50 -3.04 15.39
C ARG A 124 -10.75 -4.14 16.11
N GLY A 125 -11.49 -5.14 16.56
CA GLY A 125 -10.94 -6.32 17.24
C GLY A 125 -10.95 -6.19 18.75
N LYS A 126 -10.21 -7.06 19.42
CA LYS A 126 -10.19 -7.19 20.88
C LYS A 126 -8.76 -7.24 21.40
N LEU A 127 -8.53 -6.65 22.55
CA LEU A 127 -7.31 -6.89 23.33
C LEU A 127 -7.50 -8.15 24.16
N GLY A 128 -6.97 -9.27 23.67
CA GLY A 128 -7.12 -10.61 24.24
C GLY A 128 -8.13 -11.47 23.48
N GLY A 129 -7.84 -12.77 23.39
CA GLY A 129 -8.62 -13.74 22.61
C GLY A 129 -8.09 -13.92 21.19
N ASP A 130 -8.91 -14.49 20.31
CA ASP A 130 -8.52 -14.95 18.97
C ASP A 130 -8.78 -13.91 17.85
N ASP A 131 -9.25 -12.70 18.21
CA ASP A 131 -9.54 -11.61 17.29
C ASP A 131 -8.66 -10.40 17.65
N PRO A 132 -7.41 -10.35 17.15
CA PRO A 132 -6.47 -9.29 17.50
C PRO A 132 -6.94 -7.93 16.96
N LEU A 133 -6.43 -6.84 17.54
CA LEU A 133 -6.65 -5.51 17.01
C LEU A 133 -6.17 -5.45 15.57
N HIS A 134 -7.01 -4.88 14.72
CA HIS A 134 -6.75 -4.61 13.31
C HIS A 134 -7.39 -3.27 12.92
N ILE A 135 -7.05 -2.77 11.75
CA ILE A 135 -7.74 -1.64 11.14
C ILE A 135 -8.61 -2.18 10.01
N GLU A 136 -9.93 -2.08 10.21
CA GLU A 136 -10.88 -2.29 9.13
C GLU A 136 -10.79 -1.12 8.16
N CYS A 137 -10.44 -1.41 6.91
CA CYS A 137 -10.24 -0.44 5.85
C CYS A 137 -11.34 -0.58 4.80
N GLU A 138 -11.96 0.54 4.46
CA GLU A 138 -12.90 0.65 3.33
C GLU A 138 -12.33 1.63 2.31
N LEU A 139 -12.22 1.17 1.07
CA LEU A 139 -11.64 1.92 -0.03
C LEU A 139 -12.69 2.03 -1.14
N GLU A 140 -13.16 3.24 -1.44
CA GLU A 140 -14.09 3.51 -2.52
C GLU A 140 -13.34 4.07 -3.73
N VAL A 141 -13.57 3.44 -4.90
CA VAL A 141 -13.00 3.87 -6.17
C VAL A 141 -13.70 5.13 -6.65
N LEU A 142 -12.96 6.21 -6.83
CA LEU A 142 -13.47 7.51 -7.27
C LEU A 142 -13.16 7.76 -8.75
N THR A 143 -13.87 8.74 -9.32
CA THR A 143 -13.51 9.27 -10.66
C THR A 143 -12.31 10.20 -10.54
N SER A 144 -11.37 10.11 -11.48
CA SER A 144 -10.24 11.03 -11.59
C SER A 144 -10.60 12.39 -12.21
N GLY A 145 -11.80 12.51 -12.81
CA GLY A 145 -12.29 13.75 -13.40
C GLY A 145 -11.76 14.08 -14.80
N ASP A 146 -10.95 13.20 -15.39
CA ASP A 146 -10.26 13.41 -16.68
C ASP A 146 -10.64 12.37 -17.75
N ASP A 147 -11.80 11.76 -17.64
CA ASP A 147 -12.29 10.66 -18.51
C ASP A 147 -11.40 9.40 -18.51
N SER A 148 -10.41 9.31 -17.61
CA SER A 148 -9.59 8.10 -17.47
C SER A 148 -10.39 6.96 -16.84
N ALA A 149 -9.98 5.72 -17.13
CA ALA A 149 -10.57 4.55 -16.52
C ALA A 149 -10.40 4.60 -14.99
N PRO A 150 -11.46 4.38 -14.18
CA PRO A 150 -11.37 4.43 -12.73
C PRO A 150 -10.38 3.39 -12.16
N PHE A 151 -10.27 2.25 -12.82
CA PHE A 151 -9.25 1.24 -12.53
C PHE A 151 -8.88 0.46 -13.79
N LYS A 152 -7.74 -0.21 -13.76
CA LYS A 152 -7.27 -1.13 -14.81
C LYS A 152 -6.54 -2.31 -14.19
N ILE A 153 -6.56 -3.43 -14.89
CA ILE A 153 -5.83 -4.65 -14.53
C ILE A 153 -4.75 -4.83 -15.58
N VAL A 154 -3.49 -4.87 -15.15
CA VAL A 154 -2.33 -4.95 -16.02
C VAL A 154 -1.37 -6.04 -15.55
N GLU A 155 -0.49 -6.53 -16.43
CA GLU A 155 0.61 -7.38 -15.98
C GLU A 155 1.55 -6.60 -15.06
N THR A 156 1.97 -7.24 -13.96
CA THR A 156 2.94 -6.64 -13.03
C THR A 156 4.27 -6.46 -13.73
N LYS A 157 4.65 -5.20 -13.95
CA LYS A 157 5.98 -4.87 -14.49
C LYS A 157 7.05 -5.07 -13.40
N PRO A 158 8.27 -5.49 -13.75
CA PRO A 158 9.36 -5.56 -12.79
C PRO A 158 9.59 -4.21 -12.12
N PHE A 159 9.57 -4.18 -10.79
CA PHE A 159 9.82 -2.98 -9.99
C PHE A 159 10.59 -3.31 -8.71
N ILE A 160 11.27 -2.30 -8.15
CA ILE A 160 11.80 -2.29 -6.80
C ILE A 160 11.72 -0.86 -6.28
N GLU A 161 11.19 -0.70 -5.08
CA GLU A 161 10.92 0.58 -4.43
C GLU A 161 11.40 0.51 -2.97
N ALA A 162 11.80 1.63 -2.40
CA ALA A 162 12.16 1.76 -0.99
C ALA A 162 11.37 2.90 -0.35
N ASN A 163 10.98 2.73 0.90
CA ASN A 163 10.32 3.76 1.69
C ASN A 163 10.81 3.71 3.15
N PRO A 164 11.42 4.78 3.67
CA PRO A 164 11.85 5.97 2.96
C PRO A 164 13.11 5.73 2.11
N THR A 165 13.37 6.61 1.15
CA THR A 165 14.61 6.62 0.34
C THR A 165 15.75 7.41 0.98
N GLU A 166 15.47 8.11 2.09
CA GLU A 166 16.44 8.89 2.83
C GLU A 166 16.29 8.65 4.34
N LEU A 167 17.38 8.37 5.00
CA LEU A 167 17.43 8.16 6.45
C LEU A 167 18.51 9.05 7.08
N THR A 168 18.09 9.87 8.05
CA THR A 168 19.00 10.69 8.85
C THR A 168 19.11 10.11 10.24
N PHE A 169 20.34 9.88 10.71
CA PHE A 169 20.68 9.26 11.98
C PHE A 169 21.30 10.28 12.93
N LYS A 170 21.00 10.12 14.22
CA LYS A 170 21.64 10.90 15.30
C LYS A 170 23.13 10.56 15.42
N LYS A 171 23.93 11.49 15.93
CA LYS A 171 25.36 11.31 16.23
C LYS A 171 25.63 10.07 17.11
N ALA A 172 24.85 9.89 18.16
CA ALA A 172 25.00 8.78 19.12
C ALA A 172 24.74 7.38 18.49
N GLY A 173 24.23 7.34 17.25
CA GLY A 173 23.81 6.11 16.61
C GLY A 173 22.36 5.75 16.97
N GLU A 174 21.71 5.09 16.07
CA GLU A 174 20.35 4.54 16.23
C GLU A 174 20.05 3.53 15.11
N THR A 175 18.96 2.80 15.26
CA THR A 175 18.45 1.91 14.22
C THR A 175 17.20 2.51 13.59
N LYS A 176 17.14 2.51 12.25
CA LYS A 176 15.97 2.90 11.46
C LYS A 176 15.61 1.83 10.45
N VAL A 177 14.39 1.90 9.95
CA VAL A 177 13.85 0.91 9.02
C VAL A 177 13.64 1.53 7.66
N ALA A 178 13.96 0.78 6.61
CA ALA A 178 13.51 1.01 5.25
C ALA A 178 12.70 -0.20 4.79
N ASP A 179 11.49 0.03 4.28
CA ASP A 179 10.67 -1.01 3.67
C ASP A 179 11.00 -1.10 2.19
N ILE A 180 11.34 -2.30 1.73
CA ILE A 180 11.67 -2.59 0.33
C ILE A 180 10.54 -3.39 -0.28
N SER A 181 9.95 -2.85 -1.31
CA SER A 181 8.91 -3.51 -2.09
C SER A 181 9.43 -3.84 -3.47
N ALA A 182 9.30 -5.09 -3.88
CA ALA A 182 9.83 -5.55 -5.14
C ALA A 182 8.92 -6.61 -5.77
N SER A 183 8.88 -6.65 -7.11
CA SER A 183 8.15 -7.66 -7.89
C SER A 183 8.81 -9.05 -7.88
N GLY A 184 9.80 -9.27 -7.02
CA GLY A 184 10.52 -10.54 -6.89
C GLY A 184 11.75 -10.42 -5.99
N ALA A 185 12.55 -11.48 -5.93
CA ALA A 185 13.75 -11.49 -5.10
C ALA A 185 14.73 -10.38 -5.49
N PHE A 186 15.29 -9.73 -4.49
CA PHE A 186 16.28 -8.67 -4.67
C PHE A 186 17.60 -8.97 -3.93
N SER A 187 18.63 -8.22 -4.25
CA SER A 187 19.91 -8.17 -3.55
C SER A 187 20.13 -6.79 -2.95
N MET A 188 20.91 -6.73 -1.90
CA MET A 188 21.32 -5.51 -1.21
C MET A 188 22.84 -5.36 -1.31
N SER A 189 23.32 -4.14 -1.61
CA SER A 189 24.76 -3.84 -1.53
C SER A 189 25.27 -3.91 -0.10
N ALA A 190 26.59 -4.00 0.08
CA ALA A 190 27.19 -3.82 1.41
C ALA A 190 26.81 -2.44 1.99
N ALA A 191 26.58 -2.39 3.30
CA ALA A 191 26.37 -1.14 4.00
C ALA A 191 27.67 -0.30 4.02
N PRO A 192 27.57 1.03 3.90
CA PRO A 192 28.75 1.90 3.97
C PRO A 192 29.38 1.90 5.38
N ALA A 193 30.63 2.34 5.46
CA ALA A 193 31.36 2.38 6.72
C ALA A 193 30.61 3.13 7.82
N GLY A 194 30.52 2.52 9.00
CA GLY A 194 29.78 3.05 10.16
C GLY A 194 28.29 2.72 10.18
N PHE A 195 27.80 2.00 9.17
CA PHE A 195 26.44 1.48 9.15
C PHE A 195 26.45 -0.05 9.00
N THR A 196 25.40 -0.68 9.52
CA THR A 196 25.09 -2.09 9.26
C THR A 196 23.67 -2.19 8.75
N ALA A 197 23.38 -3.21 7.94
CA ALA A 197 22.04 -3.44 7.43
C ALA A 197 21.68 -4.92 7.51
N GLU A 198 20.48 -5.22 7.99
CA GLU A 198 19.94 -6.57 8.12
C GLU A 198 18.57 -6.62 7.44
N ALA A 199 18.42 -7.47 6.43
CA ALA A 199 17.13 -7.67 5.77
C ALA A 199 16.31 -8.75 6.48
N LYS A 200 15.05 -8.42 6.80
CA LYS A 200 14.03 -9.34 7.34
C LYS A 200 12.80 -9.27 6.44
N GLY A 201 12.79 -10.14 5.42
CA GLY A 201 11.79 -10.05 4.35
C GLY A 201 11.93 -8.75 3.55
N GLY A 202 10.85 -8.03 3.36
CA GLY A 202 10.85 -6.70 2.70
C GLY A 202 11.31 -5.56 3.60
N ARG A 203 11.51 -5.80 4.90
CA ARG A 203 11.95 -4.79 5.87
C ARG A 203 13.45 -4.87 6.07
N VAL A 204 14.15 -3.73 6.02
CA VAL A 204 15.59 -3.65 6.24
C VAL A 204 15.87 -2.76 7.43
N LEU A 205 16.49 -3.34 8.48
CA LEU A 205 16.96 -2.61 9.65
C LEU A 205 18.34 -2.05 9.34
N ILE A 206 18.48 -0.74 9.43
CA ILE A 206 19.75 -0.04 9.19
C ILE A 206 20.19 0.61 10.49
N THR A 207 21.33 0.19 11.00
CA THR A 207 21.89 0.68 12.26
C THR A 207 23.12 1.53 11.99
N ALA A 208 23.12 2.75 12.48
CA ALA A 208 24.29 3.62 12.52
C ALA A 208 25.02 3.44 13.86
N ALA A 209 26.32 3.18 13.81
CA ALA A 209 27.16 3.20 15.00
C ALA A 209 27.40 4.64 15.48
N ASN A 210 27.81 4.84 16.76
CA ASN A 210 28.17 6.15 17.26
C ASN A 210 29.19 6.83 16.34
N ASN A 211 28.99 8.10 16.00
CA ASN A 211 29.88 8.91 15.18
C ASN A 211 30.62 9.93 16.04
N THR A 212 31.91 9.77 16.20
CA THR A 212 32.78 10.71 16.95
C THR A 212 33.47 11.72 16.05
N GLY A 213 33.24 11.65 14.74
CA GLY A 213 33.84 12.52 13.73
C GLY A 213 32.86 13.50 13.10
N ALA A 214 33.17 13.96 11.89
CA ALA A 214 32.30 14.81 11.09
C ALA A 214 31.08 14.02 10.58
N GLN A 215 30.08 14.75 10.07
CA GLN A 215 28.93 14.16 9.38
C GLN A 215 29.40 13.17 8.31
N ARG A 216 28.77 12.00 8.27
CA ARG A 216 29.03 10.99 7.25
C ARG A 216 27.77 10.66 6.45
N THR A 217 27.98 10.35 5.19
CA THR A 217 26.92 9.97 4.25
C THR A 217 27.28 8.67 3.57
N GLY A 218 26.27 7.98 3.08
CA GLY A 218 26.45 6.78 2.29
C GLY A 218 25.14 6.37 1.66
N LYS A 219 25.13 5.25 0.95
CA LYS A 219 23.90 4.68 0.40
C LYS A 219 23.94 3.16 0.41
N ILE A 220 22.77 2.57 0.47
CA ILE A 220 22.55 1.14 0.22
C ILE A 220 21.72 1.03 -1.03
N THR A 221 22.21 0.25 -2.01
CA THR A 221 21.51 -0.02 -3.25
C THR A 221 20.81 -1.37 -3.17
N PHE A 222 19.53 -1.38 -3.47
CA PHE A 222 18.72 -2.59 -3.64
C PHE A 222 18.47 -2.82 -5.12
N GLN A 223 18.62 -4.05 -5.59
CA GLN A 223 18.54 -4.40 -7.01
C GLN A 223 17.73 -5.68 -7.20
N LEU A 224 16.78 -5.65 -8.14
CA LEU A 224 15.99 -6.82 -8.47
C LEU A 224 16.88 -7.90 -9.12
N LYS A 225 16.84 -9.15 -8.62
CA LYS A 225 17.67 -10.23 -9.16
C LYS A 225 17.27 -10.63 -10.58
N ALA A 226 15.98 -10.55 -10.90
CA ALA A 226 15.46 -10.92 -12.22
C ALA A 226 15.72 -9.85 -13.29
N ASP A 227 15.96 -8.59 -12.89
CA ASP A 227 16.20 -7.47 -13.79
C ASP A 227 17.14 -6.45 -13.12
N SER A 228 18.42 -6.54 -13.45
CA SER A 228 19.46 -5.68 -12.86
C SER A 228 19.34 -4.20 -13.23
N SER A 229 18.51 -3.85 -14.21
CA SER A 229 18.21 -2.43 -14.52
C SER A 229 17.30 -1.80 -13.46
N LYS A 230 16.53 -2.60 -12.71
CA LYS A 230 15.64 -2.16 -11.64
C LYS A 230 16.39 -2.13 -10.33
N LYS A 231 16.66 -0.91 -9.86
CA LYS A 231 17.35 -0.65 -8.59
C LYS A 231 16.82 0.60 -7.93
N VAL A 232 16.94 0.66 -6.61
CA VAL A 232 16.63 1.81 -5.77
C VAL A 232 17.74 2.02 -4.75
N ASP A 233 18.06 3.26 -4.47
CA ASP A 233 19.04 3.65 -3.46
C ASP A 233 18.31 4.18 -2.21
N VAL A 234 18.78 3.78 -1.03
CA VAL A 234 18.44 4.42 0.25
C VAL A 234 19.65 5.21 0.71
N ASN A 235 19.51 6.52 0.76
CA ASN A 235 20.54 7.45 1.16
C ASN A 235 20.61 7.56 2.68
N LEU A 236 21.80 7.49 3.24
CA LEU A 236 22.03 7.54 4.67
C LEU A 236 22.85 8.78 5.01
N THR A 237 22.40 9.51 6.01
CA THR A 237 23.14 10.67 6.57
C THR A 237 23.19 10.51 8.07
N GLN A 238 24.38 10.62 8.68
CA GLN A 238 24.53 10.66 10.13
C GLN A 238 25.22 11.94 10.56
N GLN A 239 24.64 12.58 11.57
CA GLN A 239 25.19 13.80 12.16
C GLN A 239 26.59 13.56 12.72
N GLY A 240 27.44 14.61 12.67
CA GLY A 240 28.78 14.63 13.21
C GLY A 240 28.88 15.08 14.67
#